data_452cf1932b65a239d5237efafcbbe25e
#
_entry.id   452cf1932b65a239d5237efafcbbe25e
#
_cell.length_a   1.000
_cell.length_b   1.000
_cell.length_c   1.000
_cell.angle_alpha   90.00
_cell.angle_beta   90.00
_cell.angle_gamma   90.00
#
_symmetry.space_group_name_H-M   'P 1'
#
loop_
_entity.id
_entity.type
_entity.pdbx_description
1 polymer ?
#
loop_
_entity_poly.entity_id
_entity_poly.type
_entity_poly.pdbx_seq_one_letter_code
_entity_poly.pdbx_strand_id
1 'polypeptide(L)'
;MLAVVWQFDVQDGSEDEFERLHGADGAWTALSRRSRSFLGSSFLKDLATPGRYLLLEYWSEMMVYEKHLADFSDHVEELKSQRAAMVRETLPLGIFDALDVPERHSPTWSVRDGR
;
A
#
# COMPACT_ATOMS: atom_id res chain seq x y z
N MET A 1 -4.10 1.30 -15.36
CA MET A 1 -3.44 0.92 -14.09
C MET A 1 -4.49 0.56 -13.07
N LEU A 2 -4.22 -0.43 -12.27
CA LEU A 2 -5.19 -0.79 -11.24
C LEU A 2 -4.72 -0.37 -9.85
N ALA A 3 -5.69 -0.15 -8.96
CA ALA A 3 -5.45 0.16 -7.57
C ALA A 3 -6.08 -0.94 -6.71
N VAL A 4 -5.26 -1.58 -5.88
CA VAL A 4 -5.71 -2.56 -4.90
C VAL A 4 -5.84 -1.83 -3.57
N VAL A 5 -7.02 -1.88 -2.96
CA VAL A 5 -7.32 -1.03 -1.81
C VAL A 5 -7.75 -1.87 -0.62
N TRP A 6 -7.10 -1.62 0.52
CA TRP A 6 -7.46 -2.23 1.80
C TRP A 6 -7.68 -1.18 2.87
N GLN A 7 -8.56 -1.51 3.81
CA GLN A 7 -8.68 -0.79 5.07
C GLN A 7 -8.23 -1.70 6.20
N PHE A 8 -7.48 -1.14 7.13
CA PHE A 8 -7.03 -1.87 8.31
C PHE A 8 -7.45 -1.12 9.56
N ASP A 9 -7.94 -1.85 10.56
CA ASP A 9 -8.13 -1.32 11.89
C ASP A 9 -7.08 -1.99 12.78
N VAL A 10 -6.12 -1.18 13.24
CA VAL A 10 -4.94 -1.64 13.96
C VAL A 10 -5.19 -1.60 15.46
N GLN A 11 -4.68 -2.60 16.16
CA GLN A 11 -4.82 -2.69 17.62
C GLN A 11 -4.04 -1.56 18.31
N ASP A 12 -4.55 -1.12 19.44
CA ASP A 12 -3.86 -0.15 20.27
C ASP A 12 -2.47 -0.69 20.63
N GLY A 13 -1.46 0.15 20.44
CA GLY A 13 -0.08 -0.22 20.73
C GLY A 13 0.65 -0.87 19.57
N SER A 14 -0.04 -1.27 18.49
CA SER A 14 0.60 -1.89 17.32
C SER A 14 0.81 -0.92 16.16
N GLU A 15 0.45 0.35 16.34
CA GLU A 15 0.46 1.32 15.24
C GLU A 15 1.86 1.54 14.67
N ASP A 16 2.85 1.71 15.52
CA ASP A 16 4.22 1.95 15.03
C ASP A 16 4.75 0.76 14.24
N GLU A 17 4.48 -0.43 14.71
CA GLU A 17 4.91 -1.65 14.04
C GLU A 17 4.20 -1.82 12.69
N PHE A 18 2.90 -1.53 12.67
CA PHE A 18 2.11 -1.59 11.45
C PHE A 18 2.61 -0.55 10.42
N GLU A 19 2.90 0.65 10.87
CA GLU A 19 3.43 1.71 9.99
C GLU A 19 4.80 1.33 9.43
N ARG A 20 5.63 0.64 10.21
CA ARG A 20 6.91 0.15 9.70
C ARG A 20 6.72 -0.93 8.63
N LEU A 21 5.76 -1.82 8.82
CA LEU A 21 5.51 -2.90 7.85
C LEU A 21 5.09 -2.35 6.48
N HIS A 22 4.19 -1.38 6.48
CA HIS A 22 3.57 -0.86 5.25
C HIS A 22 4.15 0.47 4.77
N GLY A 23 5.05 1.07 5.51
CA GLY A 23 5.72 2.30 5.10
C GLY A 23 6.65 2.09 3.93
N ALA A 24 7.23 3.19 3.46
CA ALA A 24 8.06 3.19 2.24
C ALA A 24 9.24 2.21 2.32
N ASP A 25 9.82 2.04 3.51
CA ASP A 25 10.96 1.15 3.73
C ASP A 25 10.55 -0.17 4.39
N GLY A 26 9.27 -0.44 4.47
CA GLY A 26 8.77 -1.63 5.15
C GLY A 26 8.88 -2.89 4.32
N ALA A 27 8.76 -4.04 5.01
CA ALA A 27 8.93 -5.34 4.38
C ALA A 27 7.86 -5.62 3.32
N TRP A 28 6.62 -5.18 3.55
CA TRP A 28 5.55 -5.37 2.57
C TRP A 28 5.85 -4.60 1.28
N THR A 29 6.24 -3.33 1.42
CA THR A 29 6.54 -2.48 0.27
C THR A 29 7.78 -2.99 -0.47
N ALA A 30 8.78 -3.44 0.26
CA ALA A 30 9.99 -4.01 -0.35
C ALA A 30 9.67 -5.25 -1.18
N LEU A 31 8.75 -6.09 -0.70
CA LEU A 31 8.32 -7.27 -1.46
C LEU A 31 7.59 -6.86 -2.74
N SER A 32 6.67 -5.90 -2.65
CA SER A 32 5.95 -5.41 -3.83
C SER A 32 6.90 -4.84 -4.89
N ARG A 33 7.93 -4.14 -4.46
CA ARG A 33 8.94 -3.56 -5.37
C ARG A 33 9.75 -4.59 -6.14
N ARG A 34 9.71 -5.85 -5.76
CA ARG A 34 10.38 -6.90 -6.52
C ARG A 34 9.72 -7.14 -7.87
N SER A 35 8.49 -6.69 -8.04
CA SER A 35 7.81 -6.76 -9.33
C SER A 35 7.94 -5.41 -10.04
N ARG A 36 8.32 -5.43 -11.32
CA ARG A 36 8.38 -4.23 -12.16
C ARG A 36 7.00 -3.64 -12.41
N SER A 37 5.96 -4.42 -12.19
CA SER A 37 4.58 -4.00 -12.40
C SER A 37 4.03 -3.20 -11.22
N PHE A 38 4.73 -3.17 -10.10
CA PHE A 38 4.35 -2.35 -8.96
C PHE A 38 4.73 -0.90 -9.25
N LEU A 39 3.74 -0.03 -9.22
CA LEU A 39 3.90 1.38 -9.60
C LEU A 39 3.97 2.32 -8.41
N GLY A 40 3.80 1.81 -7.21
CA GLY A 40 3.86 2.60 -6.00
C GLY A 40 2.65 2.38 -5.13
N SER A 41 2.60 3.06 -4.00
CA SER A 41 1.50 2.94 -3.06
C SER A 41 1.20 4.26 -2.38
N SER A 42 -0.03 4.38 -1.89
CA SER A 42 -0.44 5.44 -0.97
C SER A 42 -0.82 4.77 0.34
N PHE A 43 -0.20 5.21 1.42
CA PHE A 43 -0.45 4.67 2.76
C PHE A 43 -0.99 5.80 3.63
N LEU A 44 -2.24 5.70 4.01
CA LEU A 44 -3.00 6.81 4.60
C LEU A 44 -3.44 6.45 6.02
N LYS A 45 -3.37 7.42 6.89
CA LYS A 45 -3.82 7.27 8.28
C LYS A 45 -5.06 8.12 8.48
N ASP A 46 -6.13 7.54 9.01
CA ASP A 46 -7.37 8.26 9.27
C ASP A 46 -7.15 9.22 10.44
N LEU A 47 -7.44 10.50 10.22
CA LEU A 47 -7.29 11.52 11.26
C LEU A 47 -8.44 11.50 12.27
N ALA A 48 -9.60 10.98 11.88
CA ALA A 48 -10.79 10.97 12.73
C ALA A 48 -10.95 9.67 13.53
N THR A 49 -10.46 8.55 13.01
CA THR A 49 -10.62 7.25 13.64
C THR A 49 -9.24 6.67 13.97
N PRO A 50 -8.83 6.72 15.24
CA PRO A 50 -7.53 6.18 15.64
C PRO A 50 -7.38 4.70 15.26
N GLY A 51 -6.21 4.36 14.75
CA GLY A 51 -5.89 2.99 14.35
C GLY A 51 -6.38 2.58 12.97
N ARG A 52 -7.10 3.44 12.28
CA ARG A 52 -7.60 3.13 10.93
C ARG A 52 -6.62 3.63 9.87
N TYR A 53 -6.33 2.74 8.92
CA TYR A 53 -5.43 3.04 7.80
C TYR A 53 -6.05 2.56 6.49
N LEU A 54 -5.70 3.25 5.41
CA LEU A 54 -5.96 2.77 4.05
C LEU A 54 -4.63 2.52 3.37
N LEU A 55 -4.56 1.43 2.63
CA LEU A 55 -3.42 1.13 1.78
C LEU A 55 -3.93 0.97 0.35
N LEU A 56 -3.39 1.77 -0.56
CA LEU A 56 -3.67 1.68 -1.98
C LEU A 56 -2.39 1.28 -2.68
N GLU A 57 -2.42 0.18 -3.41
CA GLU A 57 -1.28 -0.24 -4.21
C GLU A 57 -1.62 -0.14 -5.68
N TYR A 58 -0.72 0.46 -6.44
CA TYR A 58 -0.91 0.66 -7.88
C TYR A 58 -0.08 -0.35 -8.65
N TRP A 59 -0.73 -1.05 -9.57
CA TRP A 59 -0.11 -2.09 -10.40
C TRP A 59 -0.47 -1.85 -11.86
N SER A 60 0.42 -2.26 -12.78
CA SER A 60 0.19 -2.00 -14.19
C SER A 60 -1.05 -2.72 -14.72
N GLU A 61 -1.25 -3.98 -14.31
CA GLU A 61 -2.41 -4.76 -14.73
C GLU A 61 -2.65 -5.94 -13.81
N MET A 62 -3.86 -6.52 -13.90
CA MET A 62 -4.31 -7.58 -13.01
C MET A 62 -3.46 -8.85 -13.10
N MET A 63 -3.13 -9.26 -14.32
CA MET A 63 -2.40 -10.51 -14.53
C MET A 63 -1.04 -10.50 -13.84
N VAL A 64 -0.31 -9.39 -13.91
CA VAL A 64 1.01 -9.29 -13.28
C VAL A 64 0.91 -9.14 -11.77
N TYR A 65 -0.16 -8.52 -11.27
CA TYR A 65 -0.43 -8.48 -9.85
C TYR A 65 -0.66 -9.90 -9.31
N GLU A 66 -1.52 -10.67 -9.98
CA GLU A 66 -1.80 -12.06 -9.60
C GLU A 66 -0.55 -12.92 -9.68
N LYS A 67 0.28 -12.71 -10.71
CA LYS A 67 1.54 -13.42 -10.84
C LYS A 67 2.49 -13.11 -9.68
N HIS A 68 2.57 -11.87 -9.26
CA HIS A 68 3.38 -11.47 -8.11
C HIS A 68 2.94 -12.23 -6.85
N LEU A 69 1.63 -12.27 -6.59
CA LEU A 69 1.10 -12.98 -5.42
C LEU A 69 1.42 -14.47 -5.48
N ALA A 70 1.37 -15.07 -6.67
CA ALA A 70 1.68 -16.47 -6.85
C ALA A 70 3.18 -16.76 -6.72
N ASP A 71 4.02 -15.93 -7.33
CA ASP A 71 5.47 -16.11 -7.33
C ASP A 71 6.07 -15.96 -5.93
N PHE A 72 5.48 -15.11 -5.10
CA PHE A 72 5.98 -14.84 -3.74
C PHE A 72 5.01 -15.28 -2.66
N SER A 73 4.18 -16.30 -2.96
CA SER A 73 3.09 -16.69 -2.06
C SER A 73 3.54 -17.00 -0.64
N ASP A 74 4.64 -17.70 -0.46
CA ASP A 74 5.13 -18.03 0.89
C ASP A 74 5.50 -16.77 1.66
N HIS A 75 6.20 -15.85 1.01
CA HIS A 75 6.61 -14.59 1.63
C HIS A 75 5.42 -13.69 1.93
N VAL A 76 4.46 -13.64 0.99
CA VAL A 76 3.21 -12.88 1.19
C VAL A 76 2.45 -13.42 2.39
N GLU A 77 2.30 -14.75 2.50
CA GLU A 77 1.58 -15.36 3.61
C GLU A 77 2.28 -15.14 4.94
N GLU A 78 3.60 -15.15 4.95
CA GLU A 78 4.37 -14.85 6.16
C GLU A 78 4.11 -13.42 6.64
N LEU A 79 4.15 -12.44 5.73
CA LEU A 79 3.89 -11.04 6.08
C LEU A 79 2.45 -10.82 6.50
N LYS A 80 1.49 -11.50 5.84
CA LYS A 80 0.09 -11.45 6.26
C LYS A 80 -0.09 -12.02 7.66
N SER A 81 0.62 -13.07 7.99
CA SER A 81 0.58 -13.67 9.32
C SER A 81 1.12 -12.70 10.38
N GLN A 82 2.23 -12.04 10.09
CA GLN A 82 2.77 -11.02 10.99
C GLN A 82 1.78 -9.88 11.18
N ARG A 83 1.18 -9.42 10.08
CA ARG A 83 0.20 -8.33 10.12
C ARG A 83 -1.04 -8.70 10.93
N ALA A 84 -1.47 -9.96 10.84
CA ALA A 84 -2.67 -10.42 11.55
C ALA A 84 -2.57 -10.19 13.07
N ALA A 85 -1.37 -10.23 13.63
CA ALA A 85 -1.16 -9.98 15.03
C ALA A 85 -1.29 -8.50 15.41
N MET A 86 -1.23 -7.61 14.43
CA MET A 86 -1.26 -6.15 14.64
C MET A 86 -2.65 -5.56 14.44
N VAL A 87 -3.54 -6.25 13.77
CA VAL A 87 -4.83 -5.67 13.36
C VAL A 87 -6.01 -6.34 14.06
N ARG A 88 -7.08 -5.56 14.27
CA ARG A 88 -8.37 -6.07 14.69
C ARG A 88 -9.16 -6.56 13.50
N GLU A 89 -9.02 -5.87 12.36
CA GLU A 89 -9.78 -6.16 11.16
C GLU A 89 -9.02 -5.73 9.93
N THR A 90 -9.14 -6.54 8.89
CA THR A 90 -8.64 -6.23 7.55
C THR A 90 -9.82 -6.30 6.59
N LEU A 91 -10.11 -5.21 5.89
CA LEU A 91 -11.20 -5.13 4.94
C LEU A 91 -10.63 -4.89 3.54
N PRO A 92 -10.67 -5.89 2.65
CA PRO A 92 -10.37 -5.63 1.25
C PRO A 92 -11.52 -4.81 0.66
N LEU A 93 -11.24 -3.57 0.27
CA LEU A 93 -12.26 -2.69 -0.28
C LEU A 93 -12.49 -2.96 -1.75
N GLY A 94 -11.49 -3.47 -2.45
CA GLY A 94 -11.65 -3.86 -3.84
C GLY A 94 -10.42 -3.59 -4.69
N ILE A 95 -10.56 -3.93 -5.96
CA ILE A 95 -9.56 -3.66 -6.99
C ILE A 95 -10.24 -2.77 -8.01
N PHE A 96 -9.66 -1.62 -8.27
CA PHE A 96 -10.29 -0.56 -9.05
C PHE A 96 -9.43 -0.21 -10.26
N ASP A 97 -10.07 0.27 -11.31
CA ASP A 97 -9.35 0.90 -12.41
C ASP A 97 -9.04 2.33 -11.98
N ALA A 98 -7.77 2.66 -11.89
CA ALA A 98 -7.37 4.00 -11.46
C ALA A 98 -7.45 4.95 -12.66
N LEU A 99 -8.51 5.77 -12.70
CA LEU A 99 -8.74 6.68 -13.80
C LEU A 99 -7.82 7.91 -13.75
N ASP A 100 -7.58 8.40 -12.53
CA ASP A 100 -6.68 9.51 -12.28
C ASP A 100 -5.88 9.23 -11.02
N VAL A 101 -4.60 9.56 -11.05
CA VAL A 101 -3.75 9.48 -9.86
C VAL A 101 -2.99 10.79 -9.73
N PRO A 102 -2.60 11.18 -8.53
CA PRO A 102 -1.82 12.40 -8.36
C PRO A 102 -0.53 12.33 -9.18
N GLU A 103 -0.25 13.38 -9.91
CA GLU A 103 1.00 13.48 -10.60
C GLU A 103 2.11 13.75 -9.61
N ARG A 104 3.28 13.26 -9.95
CA ARG A 104 4.46 13.51 -9.16
C ARG A 104 5.07 14.83 -9.58
N HIS A 105 4.98 15.80 -8.70
CA HIS A 105 5.54 17.13 -8.96
C HIS A 105 6.92 17.24 -8.36
N SER A 106 7.87 17.75 -9.15
CA SER A 106 9.18 18.09 -8.62
C SER A 106 9.10 19.45 -7.93
N PRO A 107 9.99 19.73 -6.98
CA PRO A 107 10.01 21.04 -6.34
C PRO A 107 10.19 22.20 -7.31
N THR A 108 10.95 22.00 -8.38
CA THR A 108 11.14 23.04 -9.39
C THR A 108 9.87 23.34 -10.15
N TRP A 109 8.98 22.40 -10.22
CA TRP A 109 7.73 22.55 -10.89
C TRP A 109 6.87 23.64 -10.28
N SER A 110 6.85 23.73 -8.96
CA SER A 110 6.05 24.72 -8.27
C SER A 110 6.64 26.12 -8.34
N VAL A 111 7.87 26.27 -8.76
CA VAL A 111 8.56 27.55 -8.79
C VAL A 111 8.32 28.30 -10.08
N ARG A 112 8.08 27.65 -11.09
CA ARG A 112 7.88 28.29 -12.35
C ARG A 112 6.67 29.10 -12.47
N ASP A 113 7.00 29.17 -12.42
CA ASP A 113 6.31 29.48 -12.62
C ASP A 113 6.15 30.09 -12.49
N GLY A 114 6.76 29.89 -12.20
CA GLY A 114 6.87 30.39 -12.09
C GLY A 114 7.30 30.36 -12.20
N ARG A 115 7.55 30.27 -12.34
CA ARG A 115 8.00 30.15 -12.44
C ARG A 115 8.04 30.23 -12.42
#